data_01be3868794c9df365129fff7ae52445
#
_entry.id   01be3868794c9df365129fff7ae52445
#
_cell.length_a   1.000
_cell.length_b   1.000
_cell.length_c   1.000
_cell.angle_alpha   90.00
_cell.angle_beta   90.00
_cell.angle_gamma   90.00
#
_symmetry.space_group_name_H-M   'P 1'
#
loop_
_entity.id
_entity.type
_entity.pdbx_description
1 polymer ?
#
loop_
_entity_poly.entity_id
_entity_poly.type
_entity_poly.pdbx_seq_one_letter_code
_entity_poly.pdbx_strand_id
1 'polypeptide(L)' 'MENNKIYEWIVNIINSCRDDFHFEAVDNLIELFLEREKDEDLYLQLKGLRKNKWNEIHYILE' A
#
# COMPACT_ATOMS: atom_id res chain seq x y z
N MET A 1 1.72 2.05 20.38
CA MET A 1 1.88 1.76 20.15
C MET A 1 1.88 1.02 19.50
N GLU A 2 1.85 0.71 19.05
CA GLU A 2 1.82 0.09 18.52
C GLU A 2 1.29 -0.32 17.79
N ASN A 3 0.99 -0.31 17.39
CA ASN A 3 0.23 -0.65 16.81
C ASN A 3 0.15 -0.64 15.52
N ASN A 4 0.92 -0.50 14.82
CA ASN A 4 0.87 -0.39 13.44
C ASN A 4 1.52 -1.54 12.71
N LYS A 5 1.32 -2.71 13.23
CA LYS A 5 1.82 -3.91 12.59
C LYS A 5 1.11 -4.16 11.28
N ILE A 6 -0.19 -3.82 11.23
CA ILE A 6 -0.93 -3.98 9.99
C ILE A 6 -0.40 -3.02 8.95
N TYR A 7 -0.13 -1.79 9.36
CA TYR A 7 0.44 -0.80 8.45
C TYR A 7 1.77 -1.30 7.88
N GLU A 8 2.66 -1.77 8.75
CA GLU A 8 3.96 -2.28 8.31
C GLU A 8 3.82 -3.47 7.39
N TRP A 9 2.86 -4.32 7.67
CA TRP A 9 2.61 -5.48 6.83
C TRP A 9 2.20 -5.06 5.43
N ILE A 10 1.31 -4.07 5.35
CA ILE A 10 0.87 -3.58 4.05
C ILE A 10 2.01 -2.90 3.32
N VAL A 11 2.85 -2.14 4.02
CA VAL A 11 4.01 -1.51 3.41
C VAL A 11 4.92 -2.58 2.79
N ASN A 12 5.14 -3.67 3.50
CA ASN A 12 5.96 -4.74 2.98
C ASN A 12 5.36 -5.35 1.72
N ILE A 13 4.05 -5.50 1.72
CA ILE A 13 3.37 -6.03 0.54
C ILE A 13 3.51 -5.07 -0.64
N ILE A 14 3.38 -3.78 -0.37
CA ILE A 14 3.55 -2.78 -1.43
C ILE A 14 4.94 -2.89 -2.02
N ASN A 15 5.94 -3.02 -1.16
CA ASN A 15 7.32 -3.12 -1.65
C ASN A 15 7.57 -4.38 -2.45
N SER A 16 6.71 -5.38 -2.28
CA SER A 16 6.84 -6.64 -3.01
C SER A 16 6.01 -6.68 -4.29
N CYS A 17 5.23 -5.65 -4.52
CA CYS A 17 4.37 -5.62 -5.71
C CYS A 17 5.19 -5.62 -6.98
N ARG A 18 4.75 -6.36 -7.96
CA ARG A 18 5.46 -6.46 -9.22
C ARG A 18 4.57 -6.32 -10.44
N ASP A 19 3.27 -6.52 -10.28
CA ASP A 19 2.38 -6.41 -11.43
C ASP A 19 1.04 -5.83 -10.96
N ASP A 20 0.21 -5.54 -11.93
CA ASP A 20 -1.07 -4.88 -11.66
C ASP A 20 -1.96 -5.69 -10.74
N PHE A 21 -1.84 -6.99 -10.85
CA PHE A 21 -2.64 -7.88 -10.03
C PHE A 21 -2.33 -7.66 -8.54
N HIS A 22 -1.05 -7.52 -8.23
CA HIS A 22 -0.64 -7.28 -6.85
C HIS A 22 -1.14 -5.92 -6.38
N PHE A 23 -1.12 -4.93 -7.25
CA PHE A 23 -1.58 -3.60 -6.86
C PHE A 23 -3.06 -3.57 -6.59
N GLU A 24 -3.82 -4.37 -7.31
CA GLU A 24 -5.24 -4.49 -7.04
C GLU A 24 -5.49 -5.03 -5.64
N ALA A 25 -4.75 -6.07 -5.29
CA ALA A 25 -4.88 -6.65 -3.96
C ALA A 25 -4.49 -5.64 -2.89
N VAL A 26 -3.43 -4.88 -3.15
CA VAL A 26 -2.99 -3.87 -2.20
C VAL A 26 -4.06 -2.79 -2.02
N ASP A 27 -4.70 -2.39 -3.10
CA ASP A 27 -5.74 -1.38 -3.00
C ASP A 27 -6.85 -1.85 -2.06
N ASN A 28 -7.24 -3.11 -2.18
CA ASN A 28 -8.26 -3.66 -1.30
C ASN A 28 -7.80 -3.67 0.15
N LEU A 29 -6.54 -4.00 0.37
CA LEU A 29 -6.00 -4.03 1.72
C LEU A 29 -5.97 -2.62 2.32
N ILE A 30 -5.63 -1.63 1.51
CA ILE A 30 -5.56 -0.26 1.99
C ILE A 30 -6.95 0.24 2.38
N GLU A 31 -7.96 -0.11 1.58
CA GLU A 31 -9.32 0.28 1.92
C GLU A 31 -9.79 -0.39 3.19
N LEU A 32 -9.47 -1.66 3.35
CA LEU A 32 -9.83 -2.37 4.57
C LEU A 32 -9.11 -1.77 5.78
N PHE A 33 -7.88 -1.33 5.58
CA PHE A 33 -7.13 -0.70 6.65
C PHE A 33 -7.86 0.55 7.14
N LEU A 34 -8.29 1.39 6.20
CA LEU A 34 -9.00 2.61 6.58
C LEU A 34 -10.27 2.28 7.33
N GLU A 35 -11.01 1.30 6.82
CA GLU A 35 -12.26 0.92 7.44
C GLU A 35 -12.05 0.42 8.85
N ARG A 36 -10.98 -0.30 9.06
CA ARG A 36 -10.71 -0.97 10.31
C ARG A 36 -10.07 -0.06 11.33
N GLU A 37 -9.05 0.66 10.91
CA GLU A 37 -8.26 1.49 11.80
C GLU A 37 -8.75 2.92 11.86
N LYS A 38 -9.43 3.37 10.81
CA LYS A 38 -9.96 4.73 10.73
C LYS A 38 -8.87 5.77 10.88
N ASP A 39 -7.68 5.45 10.43
CA ASP A 39 -6.53 6.34 10.51
C ASP A 39 -6.26 6.90 9.12
N GLU A 40 -6.82 8.07 8.84
CA GLU A 40 -6.71 8.66 7.52
C GLU A 40 -5.29 9.05 7.16
N ASP A 41 -4.51 9.47 8.16
CA ASP A 41 -3.12 9.83 7.89
C ASP A 41 -2.34 8.66 7.34
N LEU A 42 -2.44 7.52 8.00
CA LEU A 42 -1.75 6.34 7.54
C LEU A 42 -2.34 5.83 6.24
N TYR A 43 -3.66 5.95 6.09
CA TYR A 43 -4.31 5.58 4.85
C TYR A 43 -3.72 6.34 3.67
N LEU A 44 -3.57 7.66 3.83
CA LEU A 44 -3.01 8.47 2.76
C LEU A 44 -1.55 8.12 2.49
N GLN A 45 -0.81 7.80 3.54
CA GLN A 45 0.58 7.38 3.35
C GLN A 45 0.66 6.08 2.56
N LEU A 46 -0.22 5.14 2.86
CA LEU A 46 -0.23 3.89 2.13
C LEU A 46 -0.56 4.11 0.66
N LYS A 47 -1.52 4.98 0.40
CA LYS A 47 -1.87 5.27 -0.99
C LYS A 47 -0.71 5.93 -1.73
N GLY A 48 0.02 6.80 -1.04
CA GLY A 48 1.18 7.42 -1.64
C GLY A 48 2.28 6.42 -1.94
N LEU A 49 2.53 5.52 -1.01
CA LEU A 49 3.54 4.48 -1.21
C LEU A 49 3.16 3.58 -2.37
N ARG A 50 1.89 3.21 -2.44
CA ARG A 50 1.41 2.35 -3.52
C ARG A 50 1.58 3.04 -4.86
N LYS A 51 1.25 4.31 -4.92
CA LYS A 51 1.38 5.07 -6.16
C LYS A 51 2.83 5.19 -6.58
N ASN A 52 3.72 5.47 -5.62
CA ASN A 52 5.13 5.59 -5.92
C ASN A 52 5.70 4.28 -6.44
N LYS A 53 5.30 3.18 -5.83
CA LYS A 53 5.79 1.88 -6.27
C LYS A 53 5.30 1.57 -7.67
N TRP A 54 4.06 1.88 -7.96
CA TRP A 54 3.48 1.65 -9.27
C TRP A 54 4.26 2.45 -10.32
N ASN A 55 4.53 3.72 -10.03
CA ASN A 55 5.28 4.56 -10.95
C ASN A 55 6.70 4.02 -11.15
N GLU A 56 7.31 3.59 -10.07
CA GLU A 56 8.67 3.07 -10.13
C GLU A 56 8.75 1.87 -11.08
N ILE A 57 7.81 0.96 -10.94
CA ILE A 57 7.84 -0.23 -11.77
C ILE A 57 7.58 0.10 -13.23
N HIS A 58 6.63 0.98 -13.49
CA HIS A 58 6.27 1.29 -14.87
C HIS A 58 7.34 2.14 -15.55
N TYR A 59 7.98 3.01 -14.81
CA TYR A 59 9.05 3.79 -15.40
C TYR A 59 10.27 2.93 -15.72
N ILE A 60 10.56 2.01 -14.84
CA ILE A 60 11.73 1.15 -15.06
C ILE A 60 11.54 0.28 -16.28
N LEU A 61 10.32 -0.14 -16.51
CA LEU A 61 10.04 -1.03 -17.64
C LEU A 61 10.14 -0.32 -18.99
N GLU A 62 10.19 0.97 -18.95
CA GLU A 62 10.38 1.70 -20.18
C GLU A 62 11.85 1.77 -20.53
#